data_928b282a6740a5b8d465d785aa559808
#
_entry.id   928b282a6740a5b8d465d785aa559808
#
_cell.length_a   1.000
_cell.length_b   1.000
_cell.length_c   1.000
_cell.angle_alpha   90.00
_cell.angle_beta   90.00
_cell.angle_gamma   90.00
#
_symmetry.space_group_name_H-M   'P 1'
#
loop_
_entity.id
_entity.type
_entity.pdbx_description
1 polymer ?
#
loop_
_entity_poly.entity_id
_entity_poly.type
_entity_poly.pdbx_seq_one_letter_code
_entity_poly.pdbx_strand_id
1 'polypeptide(L)'
;MIAILGGTGKIGRKTLNAIRILEPEIEIIIGSRNKPTEGDVSSYIWKAFDVNDVKSIDALLDGVSVVINAAGPSSVVSAPVMAATRARGIPLVDVGDSDCYRKYEAKGNSLGEKTNNSLVMSGCGSIPGLIGVLPIILSRDFIKISELEVNYRIDEEISMSAATDMAAKMNASSTSEINATTFTKPENIPLFGEAIYRYPYHDEECEAVEHIINPLKSTWNMVRPDTEYEKLLASPYKNREELAARISKMSKFAIKDIRPGIHFYVKIQGILREDQKDGARVLYASCGNPAEVSGKVLAATSSAVYRTSRDYALNGYYRPATFPMIDLLLKNINKLGVFESWNIYPYLFDTDTEEVGEL
;
A
#
# COMPACT_ATOMS: atom_id res chain seq x y z
N MET A 1 19.85 6.56 -13.54
CA MET A 1 19.52 5.13 -13.66
C MET A 1 18.65 4.72 -12.47
N ILE A 2 17.60 3.92 -12.68
CA ILE A 2 16.73 3.38 -11.62
C ILE A 2 16.88 1.86 -11.56
N ALA A 3 16.98 1.28 -10.36
CA ALA A 3 16.98 -0.17 -10.19
C ALA A 3 15.62 -0.67 -9.65
N ILE A 4 15.05 -1.71 -10.27
CA ILE A 4 13.81 -2.36 -9.84
C ILE A 4 14.15 -3.79 -9.38
N LEU A 5 14.14 -4.00 -8.07
CA LEU A 5 14.31 -5.32 -7.45
C LEU A 5 13.01 -6.11 -7.54
N GLY A 6 13.10 -7.36 -7.93
CA GLY A 6 11.91 -8.16 -8.21
C GLY A 6 11.16 -7.77 -9.49
N GLY A 7 11.85 -7.09 -10.44
CA GLY A 7 11.25 -6.58 -11.67
C GLY A 7 10.60 -7.64 -12.58
N THR A 8 10.90 -8.92 -12.38
CA THR A 8 10.26 -10.05 -13.10
C THR A 8 8.95 -10.54 -12.44
N GLY A 9 8.68 -10.09 -11.21
CA GLY A 9 7.46 -10.43 -10.47
C GLY A 9 6.20 -9.70 -10.98
N LYS A 10 5.02 -10.08 -10.44
CA LYS A 10 3.74 -9.47 -10.84
C LYS A 10 3.75 -7.94 -10.66
N ILE A 11 4.11 -7.45 -9.48
CA ILE A 11 4.18 -6.00 -9.19
C ILE A 11 5.33 -5.36 -9.98
N GLY A 12 6.53 -5.96 -9.98
CA GLY A 12 7.71 -5.39 -10.62
C GLY A 12 7.55 -5.15 -12.13
N ARG A 13 6.90 -6.05 -12.86
CA ARG A 13 6.58 -5.85 -14.29
C ARG A 13 5.63 -4.66 -14.50
N LYS A 14 4.63 -4.51 -13.64
CA LYS A 14 3.70 -3.37 -13.70
C LYS A 14 4.41 -2.06 -13.34
N THR A 15 5.32 -2.10 -12.37
CA THR A 15 6.18 -0.96 -12.02
C THR A 15 7.07 -0.55 -13.19
N LEU A 16 7.72 -1.50 -13.86
CA LEU A 16 8.55 -1.24 -15.03
C LEU A 16 7.73 -0.51 -16.13
N ASN A 17 6.57 -1.04 -16.48
CA ASN A 17 5.71 -0.43 -17.49
C ASN A 17 5.28 0.99 -17.10
N ALA A 18 4.91 1.19 -15.84
CA ALA A 18 4.48 2.49 -15.33
C ALA A 18 5.63 3.52 -15.26
N ILE A 19 6.85 3.10 -14.88
CA ILE A 19 8.03 3.98 -14.90
C ILE A 19 8.34 4.43 -16.32
N ARG A 20 8.20 3.56 -17.33
CA ARG A 20 8.40 3.94 -18.74
C ARG A 20 7.45 5.04 -19.21
N ILE A 21 6.22 5.08 -18.68
CA ILE A 21 5.25 6.14 -18.98
C ILE A 21 5.64 7.47 -18.31
N LEU A 22 6.16 7.40 -17.09
CA LEU A 22 6.52 8.59 -16.31
C LEU A 22 7.88 9.16 -16.69
N GLU A 23 8.85 8.28 -16.91
CA GLU A 23 10.28 8.57 -17.16
C GLU A 23 10.79 7.78 -18.37
N PRO A 24 10.38 8.13 -19.60
CA PRO A 24 10.65 7.33 -20.81
C PRO A 24 12.14 7.20 -21.14
N GLU A 25 12.95 8.20 -20.81
CA GLU A 25 14.38 8.26 -21.18
C GLU A 25 15.30 7.68 -20.09
N ILE A 26 14.73 7.20 -18.97
CA ILE A 26 15.58 6.73 -17.88
C ILE A 26 16.10 5.32 -18.16
N GLU A 27 17.38 5.10 -17.88
CA GLU A 27 17.94 3.76 -17.89
C GLU A 27 17.43 2.95 -16.67
N ILE A 28 16.99 1.72 -16.93
CA ILE A 28 16.43 0.85 -15.91
C ILE A 28 17.26 -0.42 -15.77
N ILE A 29 17.62 -0.76 -14.54
CA ILE A 29 18.15 -2.05 -14.16
C ILE A 29 17.01 -2.88 -13.55
N ILE A 30 16.89 -4.14 -13.96
CA ILE A 30 16.03 -5.12 -13.31
C ILE A 30 16.89 -6.11 -12.52
N GLY A 31 16.67 -6.16 -11.20
CA GLY A 31 17.24 -7.16 -10.31
C GLY A 31 16.28 -8.33 -10.12
N SER A 32 16.73 -9.54 -10.42
CA SER A 32 16.00 -10.79 -10.13
C SER A 32 16.95 -11.99 -10.06
N ARG A 33 16.49 -13.07 -9.39
CA ARG A 33 17.30 -14.30 -9.26
C ARG A 33 17.61 -14.95 -10.61
N ASN A 34 16.63 -14.98 -11.49
CA ASN A 34 16.77 -15.59 -12.81
C ASN A 34 16.64 -14.51 -13.90
N LYS A 35 17.46 -14.66 -14.95
CA LYS A 35 17.34 -13.81 -16.13
C LYS A 35 16.00 -14.06 -16.82
N PRO A 36 15.24 -13.01 -17.17
CA PRO A 36 13.99 -13.18 -17.90
C PRO A 36 14.24 -13.86 -19.24
N THR A 37 13.39 -14.81 -19.59
CA THR A 37 13.42 -15.50 -20.88
C THR A 37 12.40 -14.96 -21.87
N GLU A 38 11.42 -14.16 -21.36
CA GLU A 38 10.33 -13.60 -22.13
C GLU A 38 10.20 -12.09 -21.89
N GLY A 39 9.68 -11.40 -22.88
CA GLY A 39 9.43 -9.95 -22.86
C GLY A 39 10.48 -9.14 -23.62
N ASP A 40 10.30 -7.83 -23.68
CA ASP A 40 11.24 -6.91 -24.31
C ASP A 40 12.45 -6.68 -23.39
N VAL A 41 13.43 -7.60 -23.51
CA VAL A 41 14.70 -7.52 -22.78
C VAL A 41 15.60 -6.39 -23.26
N SER A 42 15.29 -5.72 -24.37
CA SER A 42 16.04 -4.57 -24.89
C SER A 42 15.74 -3.29 -24.12
N SER A 43 14.64 -3.25 -23.38
CA SER A 43 14.16 -2.06 -22.67
C SER A 43 14.80 -1.85 -21.29
N TYR A 44 15.65 -2.77 -20.81
CA TYR A 44 16.32 -2.68 -19.50
C TYR A 44 17.62 -3.47 -19.44
N ILE A 45 18.46 -3.18 -18.45
CA ILE A 45 19.64 -3.96 -18.11
C ILE A 45 19.27 -4.97 -17.03
N TRP A 46 19.50 -6.27 -17.27
CA TRP A 46 19.31 -7.28 -16.23
C TRP A 46 20.58 -7.48 -15.42
N LYS A 47 20.43 -7.54 -14.09
CA LYS A 47 21.48 -7.97 -13.15
C LYS A 47 20.92 -9.05 -12.20
N ALA A 48 21.75 -10.04 -11.87
CA ALA A 48 21.39 -11.03 -10.86
C ALA A 48 21.20 -10.33 -9.49
N PHE A 49 20.14 -10.69 -8.78
CA PHE A 49 19.84 -10.17 -7.46
C PHE A 49 19.33 -11.29 -6.56
N ASP A 50 20.06 -11.55 -5.48
CA ASP A 50 19.62 -12.38 -4.36
C ASP A 50 19.84 -11.60 -3.06
N VAL A 51 18.78 -11.45 -2.26
CA VAL A 51 18.83 -10.72 -0.98
C VAL A 51 19.81 -11.36 0.03
N ASN A 52 20.12 -12.64 -0.13
CA ASN A 52 21.08 -13.36 0.71
C ASN A 52 22.54 -13.20 0.22
N ASP A 53 22.75 -12.61 -0.94
CA ASP A 53 24.09 -12.34 -1.50
C ASP A 53 24.37 -10.84 -1.52
N VAL A 54 25.10 -10.38 -0.51
CA VAL A 54 25.49 -8.95 -0.39
C VAL A 54 26.24 -8.45 -1.63
N LYS A 55 27.06 -9.29 -2.27
CA LYS A 55 27.79 -8.89 -3.48
C LYS A 55 26.86 -8.62 -4.65
N SER A 56 25.78 -9.40 -4.76
CA SER A 56 24.77 -9.17 -5.81
C SER A 56 24.02 -7.85 -5.61
N ILE A 57 23.72 -7.51 -4.36
CA ILE A 57 23.10 -6.23 -3.99
C ILE A 57 24.06 -5.09 -4.35
N ASP A 58 25.33 -5.19 -3.95
CA ASP A 58 26.34 -4.19 -4.19
C ASP A 58 26.59 -3.90 -5.68
N ALA A 59 26.71 -4.93 -6.49
CA ALA A 59 26.88 -4.82 -7.93
C ALA A 59 25.66 -4.18 -8.62
N LEU A 60 24.46 -4.36 -8.05
CA LEU A 60 23.25 -3.79 -8.59
C LEU A 60 23.15 -2.29 -8.30
N LEU A 61 23.61 -1.84 -7.13
CA LEU A 61 23.48 -0.45 -6.67
C LEU A 61 24.45 0.53 -7.33
N ASP A 62 25.42 0.05 -8.08
CA ASP A 62 26.42 0.90 -8.74
C ASP A 62 25.81 1.80 -9.82
N GLY A 63 25.99 3.12 -9.68
CA GLY A 63 25.45 4.15 -10.58
C GLY A 63 23.94 4.37 -10.49
N VAL A 64 23.26 3.78 -9.49
CA VAL A 64 21.81 3.89 -9.30
C VAL A 64 21.45 5.15 -8.52
N SER A 65 20.45 5.90 -9.02
CA SER A 65 19.94 7.11 -8.38
C SER A 65 18.74 6.84 -7.45
N VAL A 66 17.95 5.80 -7.72
CA VAL A 66 16.81 5.37 -6.91
C VAL A 66 16.66 3.86 -7.01
N VAL A 67 16.43 3.21 -5.88
CA VAL A 67 16.08 1.79 -5.82
C VAL A 67 14.59 1.64 -5.58
N ILE A 68 13.94 0.81 -6.39
CA ILE A 68 12.54 0.40 -6.25
C ILE A 68 12.52 -1.05 -5.81
N ASN A 69 11.98 -1.32 -4.62
CA ASN A 69 11.83 -2.69 -4.16
C ASN A 69 10.40 -3.20 -4.38
N ALA A 70 10.24 -4.05 -5.37
CA ALA A 70 9.02 -4.82 -5.65
C ALA A 70 9.20 -6.32 -5.36
N ALA A 71 10.33 -6.70 -4.74
CA ALA A 71 10.61 -8.08 -4.37
C ALA A 71 9.94 -8.45 -3.04
N GLY A 72 9.49 -9.68 -2.93
CA GLY A 72 8.86 -10.19 -1.73
C GLY A 72 9.28 -11.64 -1.40
N PRO A 73 8.90 -12.14 -0.21
CA PRO A 73 8.10 -11.45 0.82
C PRO A 73 8.84 -10.28 1.47
N SER A 74 8.11 -9.21 1.78
CA SER A 74 8.68 -7.99 2.36
C SER A 74 9.40 -8.24 3.68
N SER A 75 8.86 -9.16 4.48
CA SER A 75 9.46 -9.60 5.76
C SER A 75 10.88 -10.18 5.64
N VAL A 76 11.29 -10.56 4.43
CA VAL A 76 12.64 -11.11 4.15
C VAL A 76 13.49 -10.09 3.40
N VAL A 77 12.91 -9.38 2.43
CA VAL A 77 13.67 -8.59 1.45
C VAL A 77 13.87 -7.14 1.86
N SER A 78 12.85 -6.51 2.46
CA SER A 78 12.82 -5.06 2.64
C SER A 78 13.97 -4.54 3.52
N ALA A 79 14.20 -5.13 4.68
CA ALA A 79 15.21 -4.63 5.61
C ALA A 79 16.66 -4.75 5.12
N PRO A 80 17.12 -5.88 4.55
CA PRO A 80 18.45 -5.97 3.94
C PRO A 80 18.67 -4.96 2.81
N VAL A 81 17.66 -4.76 1.95
CA VAL A 81 17.72 -3.78 0.86
C VAL A 81 17.84 -2.36 1.42
N MET A 82 17.04 -2.02 2.44
CA MET A 82 17.12 -0.72 3.09
C MET A 82 18.51 -0.49 3.71
N ALA A 83 19.08 -1.47 4.40
CA ALA A 83 20.41 -1.36 4.97
C ALA A 83 21.47 -1.05 3.89
N ALA A 84 21.43 -1.76 2.77
CA ALA A 84 22.36 -1.56 1.65
C ALA A 84 22.22 -0.20 0.95
N THR A 85 20.98 0.25 0.73
CA THR A 85 20.70 1.55 0.10
C THR A 85 21.10 2.71 0.99
N ARG A 86 20.80 2.63 2.29
CA ARG A 86 21.19 3.65 3.27
C ARG A 86 22.70 3.77 3.41
N ALA A 87 23.42 2.66 3.43
CA ALA A 87 24.89 2.67 3.48
C ALA A 87 25.53 3.45 2.32
N ARG A 88 24.79 3.61 1.20
CA ARG A 88 25.25 4.35 0.00
C ARG A 88 24.56 5.68 -0.24
N GLY A 89 23.65 6.09 0.66
CA GLY A 89 22.89 7.32 0.49
C GLY A 89 21.92 7.29 -0.70
N ILE A 90 21.52 6.10 -1.18
CA ILE A 90 20.62 5.94 -2.32
C ILE A 90 19.17 5.92 -1.83
N PRO A 91 18.27 6.75 -2.36
CA PRO A 91 16.84 6.69 -2.06
C PRO A 91 16.23 5.31 -2.34
N LEU A 92 15.41 4.83 -1.40
CA LEU A 92 14.65 3.59 -1.52
C LEU A 92 13.15 3.86 -1.56
N VAL A 93 12.46 3.25 -2.52
CA VAL A 93 10.99 3.18 -2.57
C VAL A 93 10.57 1.72 -2.51
N ASP A 94 9.91 1.33 -1.43
CA ASP A 94 9.60 -0.06 -1.10
C ASP A 94 8.09 -0.30 -1.05
N VAL A 95 7.64 -1.38 -1.69
CA VAL A 95 6.26 -1.84 -1.56
C VAL A 95 5.97 -2.41 -0.18
N GLY A 96 7.02 -2.89 0.51
CA GLY A 96 6.95 -3.44 1.86
C GLY A 96 6.68 -2.38 2.93
N ASP A 97 6.03 -2.80 4.01
CA ASP A 97 5.69 -1.95 5.15
C ASP A 97 6.87 -1.79 6.12
N SER A 98 6.87 -0.72 6.90
CA SER A 98 7.88 -0.37 7.91
C SER A 98 8.06 -1.40 9.03
N ASP A 99 7.02 -2.17 9.32
CA ASP A 99 7.08 -3.24 10.32
C ASP A 99 8.22 -4.25 10.03
N CYS A 100 8.57 -4.45 8.76
CA CYS A 100 9.70 -5.27 8.35
C CYS A 100 11.03 -4.71 8.87
N TYR A 101 11.19 -3.40 8.90
CA TYR A 101 12.40 -2.72 9.35
C TYR A 101 12.55 -2.78 10.87
N ARG A 102 11.47 -2.51 11.61
CA ARG A 102 11.48 -2.62 13.08
C ARG A 102 11.78 -4.04 13.56
N LYS A 103 11.18 -5.05 12.93
CA LYS A 103 11.46 -6.45 13.24
C LYS A 103 12.91 -6.85 12.95
N TYR A 104 13.53 -6.25 11.95
CA TYR A 104 14.93 -6.46 11.61
C TYR A 104 15.84 -5.86 12.68
N GLU A 105 15.59 -4.62 13.11
CA GLU A 105 16.35 -3.96 14.19
C GLU A 105 16.18 -4.67 15.54
N ALA A 106 14.97 -5.12 15.86
CA ALA A 106 14.68 -5.86 17.08
C ALA A 106 15.46 -7.19 17.20
N LYS A 107 15.92 -7.74 16.09
CA LYS A 107 16.81 -8.92 16.04
C LYS A 107 18.28 -8.56 16.21
N GLY A 108 18.62 -7.32 16.56
CA GLY A 108 19.98 -6.85 16.73
C GLY A 108 20.72 -6.54 15.43
N ASN A 109 20.03 -6.52 14.31
CA ASN A 109 20.62 -6.12 13.04
C ASN A 109 20.62 -4.59 12.89
N SER A 110 21.64 -4.05 12.23
CA SER A 110 21.71 -2.62 11.96
C SER A 110 21.11 -2.30 10.59
N LEU A 111 20.26 -1.28 10.55
CA LEU A 111 19.78 -0.67 9.29
C LEU A 111 20.76 0.39 8.74
N GLY A 112 21.99 0.39 9.22
CA GLY A 112 23.02 1.38 8.92
C GLY A 112 22.94 2.61 9.83
N GLU A 113 23.98 3.43 9.82
CA GLU A 113 24.02 4.63 10.64
C GLU A 113 22.93 5.64 10.21
N LYS A 114 22.30 6.28 11.20
CA LYS A 114 21.27 7.33 10.96
C LYS A 114 21.83 8.58 10.24
N THR A 115 23.14 8.64 10.09
CA THR A 115 23.86 9.78 9.51
C THR A 115 23.80 9.89 7.99
N ASN A 116 23.34 8.85 7.30
CA ASN A 116 23.21 8.91 5.85
C ASN A 116 21.88 9.55 5.47
N ASN A 117 21.99 10.69 4.78
CA ASN A 117 20.89 11.49 4.25
C ASN A 117 20.13 10.77 3.12
N SER A 118 19.69 9.53 3.34
CA SER A 118 18.90 8.80 2.35
C SER A 118 17.41 8.87 2.67
N LEU A 119 16.64 9.08 1.62
CA LEU A 119 15.20 9.03 1.65
C LEU A 119 14.73 7.56 1.59
N VAL A 120 13.82 7.19 2.48
CA VAL A 120 13.15 5.88 2.45
C VAL A 120 11.65 6.09 2.39
N MET A 121 11.03 5.55 1.36
CA MET A 121 9.59 5.46 1.21
C MET A 121 9.16 4.01 1.42
N SER A 122 8.26 3.73 2.36
CA SER A 122 7.73 2.39 2.59
C SER A 122 6.23 2.32 2.40
N GLY A 123 5.71 1.12 2.22
CA GLY A 123 4.29 0.92 2.00
C GLY A 123 3.80 1.53 0.69
N CYS A 124 4.63 1.54 -0.36
CA CYS A 124 4.32 2.20 -1.62
C CYS A 124 3.49 1.30 -2.55
N GLY A 125 2.42 0.72 -2.03
CA GLY A 125 1.50 -0.14 -2.78
C GLY A 125 0.07 0.38 -2.78
N SER A 126 -0.86 -0.54 -2.98
CA SER A 126 -2.29 -0.24 -2.84
C SER A 126 -2.71 -0.20 -1.38
N ILE A 127 -2.31 -1.22 -0.62
CA ILE A 127 -2.55 -1.39 0.82
C ILE A 127 -1.33 -2.14 1.39
N PRO A 128 -0.48 -1.47 2.16
CA PRO A 128 -0.44 -0.03 2.46
C PRO A 128 -0.11 0.83 1.23
N GLY A 129 -0.34 2.13 1.34
CA GLY A 129 0.02 3.18 0.39
C GLY A 129 -1.16 3.99 -0.11
N LEU A 130 -1.85 3.53 -1.14
CA LEU A 130 -2.99 4.30 -1.70
C LEU A 130 -4.11 4.50 -0.68
N ILE A 131 -4.36 3.51 0.19
CA ILE A 131 -5.36 3.60 1.26
C ILE A 131 -5.10 4.79 2.22
N GLY A 132 -3.85 5.12 2.50
CA GLY A 132 -3.49 6.26 3.34
C GLY A 132 -3.55 7.60 2.60
N VAL A 133 -3.30 7.60 1.29
CA VAL A 133 -3.35 8.82 0.46
C VAL A 133 -4.77 9.35 0.31
N LEU A 134 -5.78 8.48 0.17
CA LEU A 134 -7.17 8.89 -0.07
C LEU A 134 -7.77 9.74 1.07
N PRO A 135 -7.63 9.37 2.36
CA PRO A 135 -8.08 10.23 3.46
C PRO A 135 -7.38 11.58 3.49
N ILE A 136 -6.08 11.65 3.17
CA ILE A 136 -5.34 12.93 3.09
C ILE A 136 -5.92 13.84 2.01
N ILE A 137 -6.32 13.28 0.87
CA ILE A 137 -6.97 14.07 -0.18
C ILE A 137 -8.30 14.64 0.33
N LEU A 138 -9.15 13.76 0.86
CA LEU A 138 -10.49 14.15 1.31
C LEU A 138 -10.46 15.13 2.49
N SER A 139 -9.46 15.01 3.38
CA SER A 139 -9.31 15.89 4.55
C SER A 139 -9.08 17.36 4.17
N ARG A 140 -8.65 17.64 2.94
CA ARG A 140 -8.42 19.02 2.45
C ARG A 140 -9.70 19.86 2.39
N ASP A 141 -10.86 19.20 2.32
CA ASP A 141 -12.17 19.86 2.31
C ASP A 141 -12.60 20.33 3.71
N PHE A 142 -11.86 19.96 4.75
CA PHE A 142 -12.24 20.22 6.14
C PHE A 142 -11.27 21.18 6.84
N ILE A 143 -11.83 21.94 7.81
CA ILE A 143 -11.05 22.75 8.78
C ILE A 143 -10.75 21.91 10.02
N LYS A 144 -11.75 21.14 10.47
CA LYS A 144 -11.67 20.28 11.65
C LYS A 144 -12.41 18.96 11.35
N ILE A 145 -11.81 17.86 11.76
CA ILE A 145 -12.36 16.53 11.52
C ILE A 145 -12.79 15.90 12.85
N SER A 146 -14.03 15.47 12.93
CA SER A 146 -14.59 14.77 14.07
C SER A 146 -14.53 13.25 13.89
N GLU A 147 -14.79 12.76 12.69
CA GLU A 147 -14.78 11.33 12.39
C GLU A 147 -14.12 11.03 11.05
N LEU A 148 -13.31 9.97 11.05
CA LEU A 148 -12.71 9.35 9.87
C LEU A 148 -13.15 7.88 9.83
N GLU A 149 -13.76 7.46 8.72
CA GLU A 149 -14.08 6.06 8.45
C GLU A 149 -13.46 5.65 7.12
N VAL A 150 -12.68 4.58 7.14
CA VAL A 150 -12.04 4.01 5.96
C VAL A 150 -12.41 2.55 5.83
N ASN A 151 -13.01 2.19 4.71
CA ASN A 151 -13.32 0.82 4.37
C ASN A 151 -12.67 0.46 3.04
N TYR A 152 -12.10 -0.74 2.94
CA TYR A 152 -11.59 -1.26 1.68
C TYR A 152 -12.00 -2.70 1.42
N ARG A 153 -12.13 -3.04 0.16
CA ARG A 153 -12.44 -4.38 -0.31
C ARG A 153 -11.45 -4.77 -1.39
N ILE A 154 -10.95 -5.99 -1.32
CA ILE A 154 -10.10 -6.59 -2.35
C ILE A 154 -10.81 -7.81 -2.90
N ASP A 155 -11.11 -7.77 -4.19
CA ASP A 155 -11.73 -8.86 -4.94
C ASP A 155 -10.72 -9.45 -5.91
N GLU A 156 -9.68 -10.12 -5.39
CA GLU A 156 -8.66 -10.81 -6.19
C GLU A 156 -7.94 -11.91 -5.43
N GLU A 157 -7.32 -12.80 -6.20
CA GLU A 157 -6.43 -13.83 -5.66
C GLU A 157 -5.20 -13.21 -4.99
N ILE A 158 -5.03 -13.48 -3.70
CA ILE A 158 -3.86 -13.07 -2.92
C ILE A 158 -2.69 -14.01 -3.24
N SER A 159 -1.59 -13.45 -3.73
CA SER A 159 -0.37 -14.23 -4.00
C SER A 159 0.21 -14.81 -2.71
N MET A 160 0.96 -15.92 -2.81
CA MET A 160 1.62 -16.52 -1.65
C MET A 160 2.53 -15.53 -0.92
N SER A 161 3.24 -14.67 -1.64
CA SER A 161 4.10 -13.63 -1.03
C SER A 161 3.27 -12.64 -0.20
N ALA A 162 2.17 -12.11 -0.75
CA ALA A 162 1.27 -11.22 -0.02
C ALA A 162 0.58 -11.93 1.17
N ALA A 163 0.16 -13.18 0.99
CA ALA A 163 -0.41 -14.00 2.05
C ALA A 163 0.59 -14.25 3.20
N THR A 164 1.88 -14.41 2.88
CA THR A 164 2.95 -14.55 3.88
C THR A 164 3.12 -13.26 4.70
N ASP A 165 3.10 -12.10 4.04
CA ASP A 165 3.17 -10.80 4.72
C ASP A 165 1.91 -10.55 5.57
N MET A 166 0.71 -10.89 5.07
CA MET A 166 -0.54 -10.84 5.85
C MET A 166 -0.48 -11.75 7.09
N ALA A 167 -0.07 -13.01 6.93
CA ALA A 167 0.07 -13.95 8.04
C ALA A 167 1.08 -13.47 9.10
N ALA A 168 2.14 -12.77 8.68
CA ALA A 168 3.11 -12.18 9.58
C ALA A 168 2.54 -11.02 10.42
N LYS A 169 1.64 -10.21 9.85
CA LYS A 169 0.92 -9.13 10.55
C LYS A 169 -0.13 -9.67 11.52
N MET A 170 -0.92 -10.66 11.11
CA MET A 170 -1.97 -11.25 11.94
C MET A 170 -1.45 -11.81 13.26
N ASN A 171 -0.27 -12.42 13.26
CA ASN A 171 0.34 -12.93 14.49
C ASN A 171 0.87 -11.84 15.44
N ALA A 172 1.15 -10.65 14.94
CA ALA A 172 1.58 -9.53 15.78
C ALA A 172 0.40 -8.92 16.56
N SER A 173 -0.80 -8.97 15.97
CA SER A 173 -2.03 -8.43 16.57
C SER A 173 -2.75 -9.42 17.49
N SER A 174 -2.46 -10.72 17.39
CA SER A 174 -3.27 -11.79 18.03
C SER A 174 -3.03 -12.01 19.51
N THR A 175 -2.18 -11.23 20.18
CA THR A 175 -1.92 -11.46 21.60
C THR A 175 -2.85 -10.75 22.56
N SER A 176 -3.74 -9.86 22.13
CA SER A 176 -4.64 -9.17 23.06
C SER A 176 -6.06 -8.81 22.60
N GLU A 177 -6.37 -8.71 21.31
CA GLU A 177 -7.65 -8.13 20.89
C GLU A 177 -8.52 -8.96 19.91
N ILE A 178 -7.96 -9.93 19.21
CA ILE A 178 -8.76 -10.80 18.33
C ILE A 178 -9.59 -11.85 19.08
N ASN A 179 -9.43 -11.94 20.40
CA ASN A 179 -10.24 -12.83 21.26
C ASN A 179 -11.67 -12.33 21.53
N ALA A 180 -12.00 -11.15 21.09
CA ALA A 180 -13.40 -10.69 21.11
C ALA A 180 -13.87 -10.60 19.67
N THR A 181 -14.20 -11.71 19.08
CA THR A 181 -15.09 -11.80 17.92
C THR A 181 -16.40 -11.11 18.24
N THR A 182 -16.41 -9.80 18.14
CA THR A 182 -17.65 -9.11 17.88
C THR A 182 -17.94 -9.39 16.43
N PHE A 183 -18.62 -10.52 16.17
CA PHE A 183 -19.23 -10.79 14.88
C PHE A 183 -20.15 -9.61 14.60
N THR A 184 -19.67 -8.66 13.82
CA THR A 184 -20.51 -7.55 13.40
C THR A 184 -21.61 -8.15 12.55
N LYS A 185 -22.85 -7.75 12.83
CA LYS A 185 -23.94 -8.06 11.90
C LYS A 185 -23.57 -7.44 10.55
N PRO A 186 -23.97 -8.08 9.44
CA PRO A 186 -23.71 -7.48 8.15
C PRO A 186 -24.39 -6.11 8.08
N GLU A 187 -23.65 -5.13 7.58
CA GLU A 187 -24.09 -3.75 7.45
C GLU A 187 -24.13 -3.36 5.98
N ASN A 188 -24.99 -2.43 5.62
CA ASN A 188 -24.94 -1.80 4.31
C ASN A 188 -24.00 -0.60 4.39
N ILE A 189 -22.91 -0.64 3.60
CA ILE A 189 -22.09 0.54 3.37
C ILE A 189 -22.50 1.08 2.01
N PRO A 190 -22.92 2.35 1.92
CA PRO A 190 -23.25 2.96 0.65
C PRO A 190 -22.17 2.72 -0.39
N LEU A 191 -22.53 2.50 -1.65
CA LEU A 191 -21.61 2.26 -2.77
C LEU A 191 -20.91 0.89 -2.79
N PHE A 192 -20.94 0.09 -1.72
CA PHE A 192 -20.53 -1.32 -1.77
C PHE A 192 -21.69 -2.26 -2.17
N GLY A 193 -22.92 -1.78 -2.13
CA GLY A 193 -24.12 -2.38 -2.73
C GLY A 193 -24.73 -3.59 -2.04
N GLU A 194 -24.05 -4.20 -1.05
CA GLU A 194 -24.48 -5.43 -0.37
C GLU A 194 -24.25 -5.34 1.12
N ALA A 195 -24.95 -6.19 1.88
CA ALA A 195 -24.68 -6.38 3.29
C ALA A 195 -23.26 -6.96 3.46
N ILE A 196 -22.41 -6.28 4.18
CA ILE A 196 -20.99 -6.61 4.33
C ILE A 196 -20.59 -6.79 5.78
N TYR A 197 -19.55 -7.60 5.98
CA TYR A 197 -18.90 -7.79 7.26
C TYR A 197 -17.69 -6.91 7.36
N ARG A 198 -17.49 -6.24 8.49
CA ARG A 198 -16.34 -5.37 8.77
C ARG A 198 -15.32 -6.15 9.60
N TYR A 199 -14.07 -6.12 9.14
CA TYR A 199 -12.91 -6.67 9.84
C TYR A 199 -11.98 -5.52 10.19
N PRO A 200 -11.80 -5.19 11.49
CA PRO A 200 -10.91 -4.11 11.90
C PRO A 200 -9.52 -4.28 11.30
N TYR A 201 -9.02 -3.20 10.75
CA TYR A 201 -7.68 -3.08 10.20
C TYR A 201 -7.04 -1.83 10.77
N HIS A 202 -5.87 -1.98 11.36
CA HIS A 202 -5.12 -0.85 11.87
C HIS A 202 -3.63 -1.17 11.83
N ASP A 203 -2.86 -0.31 11.20
CA ASP A 203 -1.41 -0.43 11.11
C ASP A 203 -0.74 0.94 11.22
N GLU A 204 0.58 0.98 11.08
CA GLU A 204 1.34 2.22 11.17
C GLU A 204 0.98 3.27 10.10
N GLU A 205 0.41 2.87 8.98
CA GLU A 205 -0.10 3.83 8.00
C GLU A 205 -1.35 4.52 8.51
N CYS A 206 -2.25 3.76 9.14
CA CYS A 206 -3.44 4.31 9.80
C CYS A 206 -3.04 5.32 10.87
N GLU A 207 -2.09 4.94 11.75
CA GLU A 207 -1.54 5.84 12.79
C GLU A 207 -0.94 7.12 12.19
N ALA A 208 -0.16 7.00 11.12
CA ALA A 208 0.46 8.14 10.46
C ALA A 208 -0.57 9.10 9.83
N VAL A 209 -1.63 8.56 9.23
CA VAL A 209 -2.74 9.34 8.67
C VAL A 209 -3.54 10.02 9.78
N GLU A 210 -3.86 9.29 10.85
CA GLU A 210 -4.55 9.82 12.02
C GLU A 210 -3.77 10.96 12.67
N HIS A 211 -2.46 10.83 12.75
CA HIS A 211 -1.60 11.91 13.26
C HIS A 211 -1.67 13.19 12.42
N ILE A 212 -1.77 13.07 11.09
CA ILE A 212 -1.87 14.22 10.18
C ILE A 212 -3.26 14.83 10.21
N ILE A 213 -4.30 13.99 10.11
CA ILE A 213 -5.70 14.43 10.00
C ILE A 213 -6.25 14.84 11.36
N ASN A 214 -5.75 14.25 12.45
CA ASN A 214 -6.13 14.46 13.84
C ASN A 214 -7.66 14.37 14.08
N PRO A 215 -8.33 13.27 13.69
CA PRO A 215 -9.75 13.07 13.92
C PRO A 215 -10.01 12.78 15.41
N LEU A 216 -11.21 13.13 15.91
CA LEU A 216 -11.61 12.74 17.27
C LEU A 216 -11.89 11.24 17.37
N LYS A 217 -12.31 10.63 16.29
CA LYS A 217 -12.56 9.20 16.16
C LYS A 217 -12.15 8.72 14.78
N SER A 218 -11.55 7.54 14.71
CA SER A 218 -11.22 6.88 13.45
C SER A 218 -11.63 5.41 13.48
N THR A 219 -11.98 4.88 12.31
CA THR A 219 -12.24 3.45 12.08
C THR A 219 -11.70 3.04 10.73
N TRP A 220 -11.00 1.90 10.72
CA TRP A 220 -10.42 1.33 9.51
C TRP A 220 -10.82 -0.13 9.41
N ASN A 221 -11.37 -0.53 8.27
CA ASN A 221 -11.85 -1.88 8.09
C ASN A 221 -11.51 -2.44 6.71
N MET A 222 -11.14 -3.69 6.69
CA MET A 222 -11.33 -4.54 5.53
C MET A 222 -12.79 -4.99 5.51
N VAL A 223 -13.45 -4.97 4.36
CA VAL A 223 -14.83 -5.39 4.25
C VAL A 223 -15.01 -6.55 3.28
N ARG A 224 -15.91 -7.46 3.60
CA ARG A 224 -16.20 -8.65 2.80
C ARG A 224 -17.69 -8.97 2.78
N PRO A 225 -18.20 -9.55 1.69
CA PRO A 225 -19.59 -10.02 1.61
C PRO A 225 -19.81 -11.38 2.28
N ASP A 226 -18.76 -12.01 2.83
CA ASP A 226 -18.80 -13.36 3.40
C ASP A 226 -18.10 -13.46 4.76
N THR A 227 -18.36 -14.53 5.47
CA THR A 227 -17.76 -14.85 6.77
C THR A 227 -16.60 -15.85 6.67
N GLU A 228 -16.10 -16.13 5.48
CA GLU A 228 -15.03 -17.14 5.29
C GLU A 228 -13.72 -16.68 5.95
N TYR A 229 -13.50 -15.37 6.00
CA TYR A 229 -12.35 -14.80 6.68
C TYR A 229 -12.37 -15.05 8.19
N GLU A 230 -13.56 -14.98 8.83
CA GLU A 230 -13.75 -15.33 10.25
C GLU A 230 -13.47 -16.79 10.50
N LYS A 231 -14.02 -17.68 9.66
CA LYS A 231 -13.77 -19.12 9.76
C LYS A 231 -12.29 -19.46 9.62
N LEU A 232 -11.58 -18.72 8.74
CA LEU A 232 -10.13 -18.84 8.61
C LEU A 232 -9.41 -18.46 9.90
N LEU A 233 -9.77 -17.32 10.49
CA LEU A 233 -9.14 -16.81 11.72
C LEU A 233 -9.45 -17.69 12.94
N ALA A 234 -10.66 -18.22 13.02
CA ALA A 234 -11.09 -19.11 14.11
C ALA A 234 -10.48 -20.50 14.01
N SER A 235 -9.97 -20.90 12.86
CA SER A 235 -9.42 -22.24 12.64
C SER A 235 -7.98 -22.36 13.12
N PRO A 236 -7.62 -23.33 13.98
CA PRO A 236 -6.26 -23.56 14.41
C PRO A 236 -5.29 -23.74 13.24
N TYR A 237 -4.10 -23.18 13.30
CA TYR A 237 -3.02 -23.39 12.34
C TYR A 237 -1.71 -23.72 13.07
N LYS A 238 -0.84 -24.52 12.45
CA LYS A 238 0.40 -25.01 13.07
C LYS A 238 1.53 -23.98 13.01
N ASN A 239 1.60 -23.21 11.93
CA ASN A 239 2.66 -22.23 11.67
C ASN A 239 2.17 -21.17 10.66
N ARG A 240 3.00 -20.16 10.43
CA ARG A 240 2.69 -19.04 9.53
C ARG A 240 2.56 -19.45 8.07
N GLU A 241 3.32 -20.45 7.65
CA GLU A 241 3.29 -20.97 6.29
C GLU A 241 1.93 -21.61 6.00
N GLU A 242 1.37 -22.37 6.96
CA GLU A 242 0.03 -22.93 6.84
C GLU A 242 -1.03 -21.83 6.79
N LEU A 243 -0.93 -20.81 7.63
CA LEU A 243 -1.84 -19.66 7.61
C LEU A 243 -1.77 -18.93 6.26
N ALA A 244 -0.57 -18.64 5.76
CA ALA A 244 -0.37 -18.02 4.46
C ALA A 244 -0.96 -18.85 3.31
N ALA A 245 -0.76 -20.17 3.34
CA ALA A 245 -1.34 -21.08 2.35
C ALA A 245 -2.88 -21.06 2.40
N ARG A 246 -3.48 -21.01 3.57
CA ARG A 246 -4.93 -20.91 3.75
C ARG A 246 -5.47 -19.57 3.21
N ILE A 247 -4.82 -18.44 3.55
CA ILE A 247 -5.19 -17.12 3.04
C ILE A 247 -5.17 -17.11 1.51
N SER A 248 -4.09 -17.56 0.90
CA SER A 248 -3.97 -17.63 -0.55
C SER A 248 -5.00 -18.55 -1.20
N LYS A 249 -5.27 -19.72 -0.61
CA LYS A 249 -6.26 -20.67 -1.12
C LYS A 249 -7.68 -20.10 -1.02
N MET A 250 -8.03 -19.48 0.10
CA MET A 250 -9.35 -18.90 0.34
C MET A 250 -9.65 -17.76 -0.63
N SER A 251 -8.66 -16.90 -0.92
CA SER A 251 -8.85 -15.81 -1.85
C SER A 251 -9.22 -16.28 -3.27
N LYS A 252 -8.78 -17.48 -3.67
CA LYS A 252 -9.15 -18.09 -4.97
C LYS A 252 -10.62 -18.48 -5.08
N PHE A 253 -11.25 -18.84 -3.96
CA PHE A 253 -12.66 -19.24 -3.95
C PHE A 253 -13.63 -18.06 -3.88
N ALA A 254 -13.18 -16.93 -3.34
CA ALA A 254 -14.00 -15.74 -3.18
C ALA A 254 -14.35 -15.00 -4.49
N ILE A 255 -13.73 -15.38 -5.62
CA ILE A 255 -13.68 -14.53 -6.82
C ILE A 255 -14.57 -15.01 -7.97
N LYS A 256 -15.32 -16.10 -7.82
CA LYS A 256 -15.99 -16.74 -8.98
C LYS A 256 -16.93 -15.84 -9.79
N ASP A 257 -17.49 -14.78 -9.20
CA ASP A 257 -18.51 -13.94 -9.83
C ASP A 257 -18.26 -12.43 -9.68
N ILE A 258 -17.07 -12.01 -9.21
CA ILE A 258 -16.79 -10.60 -8.91
C ILE A 258 -15.66 -10.11 -9.84
N ARG A 259 -15.84 -8.91 -10.42
CA ARG A 259 -14.79 -8.25 -11.20
C ARG A 259 -13.58 -7.99 -10.32
N PRO A 260 -12.37 -8.47 -10.70
CA PRO A 260 -11.16 -8.24 -9.91
C PRO A 260 -10.89 -6.75 -9.72
N GLY A 261 -10.62 -6.36 -8.48
CA GLY A 261 -10.35 -4.96 -8.20
C GLY A 261 -10.13 -4.65 -6.74
N ILE A 262 -9.83 -3.40 -6.49
CA ILE A 262 -9.81 -2.82 -5.14
C ILE A 262 -10.81 -1.67 -5.10
N HIS A 263 -11.59 -1.65 -4.04
CA HIS A 263 -12.55 -0.60 -3.78
C HIS A 263 -12.24 0.07 -2.45
N PHE A 264 -12.29 1.39 -2.43
CA PHE A 264 -12.08 2.20 -1.25
C PHE A 264 -13.30 3.07 -0.99
N TYR A 265 -13.69 3.14 0.27
CA TYR A 265 -14.71 4.04 0.78
C TYR A 265 -14.09 4.82 1.94
N VAL A 266 -14.00 6.12 1.80
CA VAL A 266 -13.49 7.02 2.84
C VAL A 266 -14.56 8.03 3.16
N LYS A 267 -15.00 8.07 4.41
CA LYS A 267 -15.94 9.06 4.91
C LYS A 267 -15.25 9.93 5.94
N ILE A 268 -15.41 11.24 5.79
CA ILE A 268 -14.96 12.22 6.78
C ILE A 268 -16.14 13.08 7.20
N GLN A 269 -16.29 13.26 8.50
CA GLN A 269 -17.23 14.23 9.10
C GLN A 269 -16.45 15.31 9.86
N GLY A 270 -16.98 16.52 9.85
CA GLY A 270 -16.37 17.63 10.53
C GLY A 270 -16.83 18.98 10.01
N ILE A 271 -16.05 20.03 10.26
CA ILE A 271 -16.33 21.37 9.79
C ILE A 271 -15.76 21.55 8.39
N LEU A 272 -16.64 21.73 7.41
CA LEU A 272 -16.27 21.97 6.02
C LEU A 272 -15.56 23.31 5.84
N ARG A 273 -14.61 23.37 4.94
CA ARG A 273 -13.85 24.60 4.64
C ARG A 273 -14.66 25.59 3.83
N GLU A 274 -15.56 25.12 2.97
CA GLU A 274 -16.32 25.93 2.02
C GLU A 274 -17.32 26.88 2.71
N ASP A 275 -18.02 26.40 3.75
CA ASP A 275 -19.10 27.16 4.40
C ASP A 275 -18.97 27.23 5.93
N GLN A 276 -17.92 26.62 6.49
CA GLN A 276 -17.61 26.55 7.92
C GLN A 276 -18.71 25.90 8.77
N LYS A 277 -19.48 24.98 8.16
CA LYS A 277 -20.54 24.21 8.83
C LYS A 277 -20.14 22.78 9.03
N ASP A 278 -20.83 22.12 9.96
CA ASP A 278 -20.74 20.67 10.08
C ASP A 278 -21.27 20.00 8.83
N GLY A 279 -20.52 19.05 8.35
CA GLY A 279 -20.87 18.28 7.17
C GLY A 279 -20.03 17.04 7.01
N ALA A 280 -20.35 16.28 5.99
CA ALA A 280 -19.59 15.09 5.67
C ALA A 280 -19.30 15.01 4.17
N ARG A 281 -18.22 14.29 3.83
CA ARG A 281 -17.84 13.93 2.47
C ARG A 281 -17.49 12.46 2.42
N VAL A 282 -17.88 11.84 1.34
CA VAL A 282 -17.52 10.45 1.03
C VAL A 282 -16.71 10.43 -0.26
N LEU A 283 -15.53 9.86 -0.20
CA LEU A 283 -14.73 9.51 -1.37
C LEU A 283 -14.90 8.02 -1.63
N TYR A 284 -15.36 7.69 -2.82
CA TYR A 284 -15.36 6.33 -3.33
C TYR A 284 -14.38 6.22 -4.50
N ALA A 285 -13.52 5.22 -4.45
CA ALA A 285 -12.58 4.92 -5.52
C ALA A 285 -12.62 3.44 -5.87
N SER A 286 -12.70 3.14 -7.15
CA SER A 286 -12.55 1.81 -7.72
C SER A 286 -11.29 1.74 -8.55
N CYS A 287 -10.50 0.72 -8.32
CA CYS A 287 -9.25 0.44 -9.02
C CYS A 287 -9.29 -0.96 -9.60
N GLY A 288 -8.50 -1.19 -10.64
CA GLY A 288 -8.37 -2.51 -11.24
C GLY A 288 -7.57 -3.50 -10.38
N ASN A 289 -6.88 -4.40 -11.06
CA ASN A 289 -6.10 -5.47 -10.45
C ASN A 289 -5.10 -4.95 -9.39
N PRO A 290 -5.11 -5.46 -8.14
CA PRO A 290 -4.25 -5.00 -7.05
C PRO A 290 -2.76 -5.00 -7.35
N ALA A 291 -2.24 -5.97 -8.10
CA ALA A 291 -0.83 -5.98 -8.47
C ALA A 291 -0.48 -4.86 -9.46
N GLU A 292 -1.42 -4.51 -10.34
CA GLU A 292 -1.27 -3.38 -11.25
C GLU A 292 -1.33 -2.06 -10.50
N VAL A 293 -2.32 -1.90 -9.63
CA VAL A 293 -2.47 -0.72 -8.76
C VAL A 293 -1.21 -0.52 -7.93
N SER A 294 -0.74 -1.56 -7.23
CA SER A 294 0.50 -1.48 -6.44
C SER A 294 1.72 -1.13 -7.29
N GLY A 295 1.84 -1.71 -8.49
CA GLY A 295 2.92 -1.37 -9.42
C GLY A 295 2.88 0.07 -9.91
N LYS A 296 1.70 0.60 -10.21
CA LYS A 296 1.49 2.00 -10.60
C LYS A 296 1.78 2.97 -9.44
N VAL A 297 1.32 2.67 -8.22
CA VAL A 297 1.60 3.50 -7.03
C VAL A 297 3.09 3.51 -6.71
N LEU A 298 3.74 2.33 -6.75
CA LEU A 298 5.18 2.20 -6.56
C LEU A 298 5.96 3.03 -7.59
N ALA A 299 5.57 2.98 -8.86
CA ALA A 299 6.17 3.78 -9.92
C ALA A 299 5.91 5.28 -9.76
N ALA A 300 4.68 5.67 -9.39
CA ALA A 300 4.31 7.06 -9.17
C ALA A 300 5.13 7.69 -8.05
N THR A 301 5.30 6.96 -6.94
CA THR A 301 6.14 7.36 -5.80
C THR A 301 7.60 7.44 -6.21
N SER A 302 8.10 6.45 -6.94
CA SER A 302 9.49 6.39 -7.38
C SER A 302 9.88 7.52 -8.34
N SER A 303 9.00 7.86 -9.28
CA SER A 303 9.19 9.02 -10.16
C SER A 303 9.17 10.33 -9.35
N ALA A 304 8.28 10.48 -8.38
CA ALA A 304 8.26 11.65 -7.51
C ALA A 304 9.57 11.77 -6.71
N VAL A 305 10.05 10.69 -6.10
CA VAL A 305 11.33 10.63 -5.39
C VAL A 305 12.51 10.93 -6.33
N TYR A 306 12.55 10.33 -7.50
CA TYR A 306 13.63 10.55 -8.48
C TYR A 306 13.75 12.02 -8.89
N ARG A 307 12.63 12.70 -9.13
CA ARG A 307 12.62 14.12 -9.52
C ARG A 307 13.00 15.02 -8.35
N THR A 308 12.49 14.73 -7.16
CA THR A 308 12.73 15.58 -5.99
C THR A 308 14.10 15.37 -5.35
N SER A 309 14.67 14.18 -5.41
CA SER A 309 16.02 13.92 -4.88
C SER A 309 17.14 14.68 -5.62
N ARG A 310 16.85 15.22 -6.81
CA ARG A 310 17.78 16.08 -7.54
C ARG A 310 17.72 17.55 -7.12
N ASP A 311 16.52 18.01 -6.74
CA ASP A 311 16.25 19.42 -6.52
C ASP A 311 16.14 19.77 -5.03
N TYR A 312 15.84 18.79 -4.19
CA TYR A 312 15.62 18.97 -2.76
C TYR A 312 16.40 17.92 -1.97
N ALA A 313 17.07 18.36 -0.91
CA ALA A 313 17.75 17.45 0.03
C ALA A 313 16.75 16.75 0.96
N LEU A 314 15.75 16.04 0.37
CA LEU A 314 14.82 15.24 1.13
C LEU A 314 15.53 14.02 1.70
N ASN A 315 15.45 13.86 3.01
CA ASN A 315 15.98 12.71 3.73
C ASN A 315 14.95 12.26 4.78
N GLY A 316 15.13 11.08 5.31
CA GLY A 316 14.27 10.54 6.35
C GLY A 316 13.34 9.44 5.84
N TYR A 317 12.35 9.16 6.65
CA TYR A 317 11.45 8.03 6.47
C TYR A 317 10.02 8.54 6.24
N TYR A 318 9.41 8.13 5.14
CA TYR A 318 8.07 8.54 4.76
C TYR A 318 7.24 7.35 4.26
N ARG A 319 5.94 7.58 4.23
CA ARG A 319 4.92 6.78 3.52
C ARG A 319 4.30 7.65 2.42
N PRO A 320 3.59 7.09 1.44
CA PRO A 320 2.90 7.90 0.43
C PRO A 320 2.02 9.00 1.03
N ALA A 321 1.28 8.71 2.11
CA ALA A 321 0.42 9.65 2.81
C ALA A 321 1.17 10.79 3.52
N THR A 322 2.40 10.55 3.99
CA THR A 322 3.22 11.52 4.72
C THR A 322 4.28 12.21 3.86
N PHE A 323 4.31 11.88 2.57
CA PHE A 323 5.33 12.40 1.66
C PHE A 323 5.14 13.90 1.42
N PRO A 324 6.18 14.74 1.66
CA PRO A 324 6.06 16.20 1.49
C PRO A 324 5.64 16.63 0.08
N MET A 325 5.94 15.80 -0.94
CA MET A 325 5.61 16.04 -2.34
C MET A 325 4.39 15.24 -2.79
N ILE A 326 3.38 15.10 -1.92
CA ILE A 326 2.17 14.32 -2.19
C ILE A 326 1.43 14.80 -3.46
N ASP A 327 1.46 16.09 -3.78
CA ASP A 327 0.80 16.60 -4.99
C ASP A 327 1.48 16.12 -6.28
N LEU A 328 2.80 15.97 -6.27
CA LEU A 328 3.52 15.36 -7.39
C LEU A 328 3.20 13.87 -7.49
N LEU A 329 3.12 13.17 -6.37
CA LEU A 329 2.68 11.78 -6.32
C LEU A 329 1.27 11.63 -6.91
N LEU A 330 0.32 12.47 -6.51
CA LEU A 330 -1.06 12.47 -7.04
C LEU A 330 -1.11 12.74 -8.53
N LYS A 331 -0.33 13.69 -9.02
CA LYS A 331 -0.19 13.97 -10.47
C LYS A 331 0.28 12.72 -11.23
N ASN A 332 1.25 11.99 -10.68
CA ASN A 332 1.75 10.75 -11.28
C ASN A 332 0.70 9.63 -11.23
N ILE A 333 -0.02 9.47 -10.12
CA ILE A 333 -1.12 8.52 -9.95
C ILE A 333 -2.19 8.75 -11.02
N ASN A 334 -2.60 10.01 -11.22
CA ASN A 334 -3.59 10.39 -12.24
C ASN A 334 -3.07 10.12 -13.66
N LYS A 335 -1.81 10.46 -13.95
CA LYS A 335 -1.20 10.20 -15.27
C LYS A 335 -1.17 8.70 -15.60
N LEU A 336 -0.99 7.85 -14.60
CA LEU A 336 -0.96 6.39 -14.78
C LEU A 336 -2.36 5.76 -14.83
N GLY A 337 -3.43 6.51 -14.59
CA GLY A 337 -4.78 5.97 -14.56
C GLY A 337 -4.91 4.87 -13.51
N VAL A 338 -4.59 5.18 -12.26
CA VAL A 338 -4.71 4.21 -11.14
C VAL A 338 -6.16 3.92 -10.84
N PHE A 339 -7.02 4.93 -10.89
CA PHE A 339 -8.45 4.81 -10.63
C PHE A 339 -9.21 4.50 -11.91
N GLU A 340 -10.07 3.48 -11.88
CA GLU A 340 -11.09 3.23 -12.91
C GLU A 340 -12.26 4.19 -12.75
N SER A 341 -12.62 4.48 -11.50
CA SER A 341 -13.55 5.54 -11.13
C SER A 341 -13.18 6.09 -9.76
N TRP A 342 -13.40 7.37 -9.57
CA TRP A 342 -13.32 7.99 -8.27
C TRP A 342 -14.28 9.19 -8.23
N ASN A 343 -15.00 9.35 -7.11
CA ASN A 343 -15.94 10.43 -6.91
C ASN A 343 -15.93 10.88 -5.45
N ILE A 344 -16.17 12.17 -5.23
CA ILE A 344 -16.41 12.73 -3.91
C ILE A 344 -17.87 13.16 -3.87
N TYR A 345 -18.61 12.63 -2.90
CA TYR A 345 -20.02 12.91 -2.71
C TYR A 345 -20.22 13.74 -1.44
N PRO A 346 -21.12 14.76 -1.46
CA PRO A 346 -21.67 15.30 -0.24
C PRO A 346 -22.48 14.19 0.45
N TYR A 347 -22.19 13.92 1.72
CA TYR A 347 -22.95 12.95 2.48
C TYR A 347 -24.09 13.66 3.19
N LEU A 348 -25.30 13.51 2.71
CA LEU A 348 -26.51 13.97 3.37
C LEU A 348 -27.08 12.80 4.17
N PHE A 349 -27.06 12.91 5.49
CA PHE A 349 -27.88 12.08 6.34
C PHE A 349 -29.30 12.65 6.31
N ASP A 350 -30.23 11.91 5.76
CA ASP A 350 -31.62 12.05 6.14
C ASP A 350 -31.83 11.17 7.38
N THR A 351 -32.04 11.81 8.52
CA THR A 351 -32.24 11.12 9.81
C THR A 351 -33.58 10.37 9.87
N ASP A 352 -34.47 10.59 8.90
CA ASP A 352 -35.81 10.03 8.89
C ASP A 352 -36.06 8.97 7.80
N THR A 353 -35.14 8.80 6.86
CA THR A 353 -35.20 7.73 5.85
C THR A 353 -33.81 7.11 5.67
N GLU A 354 -33.71 5.80 5.69
CA GLU A 354 -32.49 5.05 5.38
C GLU A 354 -32.12 5.13 3.88
N GLU A 355 -32.59 6.13 3.16
CA GLU A 355 -32.32 6.30 1.74
C GLU A 355 -31.15 7.25 1.51
N VAL A 356 -30.13 6.72 0.84
CA VAL A 356 -29.02 7.52 0.27
C VAL A 356 -29.57 8.25 -0.94
N GLY A 357 -29.82 9.53 -0.82
CA GLY A 357 -30.21 10.36 -1.97
C GLY A 357 -29.00 10.63 -2.86
N GLU A 358 -29.06 10.20 -4.13
CA GLU A 358 -28.24 10.76 -5.19
C GLU A 358 -28.76 12.16 -5.53
N LEU A 359 -27.88 13.16 -5.54
CA LEU A 359 -28.12 14.46 -6.16
C LEU A 359 -27.43 14.54 -7.50
#